data_a706a9e83893920c0be35cb9c70dc180
#
_entry.id   a706a9e83893920c0be35cb9c70dc180
#
_cell.length_a   1.000
_cell.length_b   1.000
_cell.length_c   1.000
_cell.angle_alpha   90.00
_cell.angle_beta   90.00
_cell.angle_gamma   90.00
#
_symmetry.space_group_name_H-M   'P 1'
#
loop_
_entity.id
_entity.type
_entity.pdbx_description
1 polymer ?
#
loop_
_entity_poly.entity_id
_entity_poly.type
_entity_poly.pdbx_seq_one_letter_code
_entity_poly.pdbx_strand_id
1 'polypeptide(L)'
;MLYSNRGIGDVSKSDIEELKTLAAANARKRVRLCAHLHTGDALHEMLIVHEHSAYVRPHKHPGKSESTHVIEGEVDVVVFSDDGEIVTVLECGEFDSGRTFYYRMAEPAFHSLIIRSPVLIFHETTNGPFHRADTVFAEWSPAEADTEGVGSFLRDLHVRVAQNQARAR
;
A
#
# COMPACT_ATOMS: atom_id res chain seq x y z
N MET A 1 3.60 3.26 13.91
CA MET A 1 3.09 1.87 13.93
C MET A 1 2.47 1.66 15.29
N LEU A 2 1.21 1.24 15.32
CA LEU A 2 0.45 0.96 16.53
C LEU A 2 0.17 -0.55 16.57
N TYR A 3 0.06 -1.15 17.76
CA TYR A 3 -0.27 -2.56 17.94
C TYR A 3 -1.52 -2.69 18.79
N SER A 4 -2.41 -3.62 18.42
CA SER A 4 -3.52 -4.03 19.28
C SER A 4 -2.98 -4.93 20.39
N ASN A 5 -3.26 -4.59 21.64
CA ASN A 5 -2.83 -5.37 22.80
C ASN A 5 -3.95 -6.25 23.38
N ARG A 6 -5.04 -6.46 22.62
CA ARG A 6 -6.22 -7.19 23.06
C ARG A 6 -6.21 -8.61 22.50
N GLY A 7 -6.66 -9.58 23.29
CA GLY A 7 -6.87 -10.96 22.83
C GLY A 7 -7.99 -11.09 21.80
N ILE A 8 -8.91 -10.10 21.75
CA ILE A 8 -9.85 -9.85 20.66
C ILE A 8 -9.65 -8.42 20.25
N GLY A 9 -9.11 -8.22 19.03
CA GLY A 9 -8.93 -6.90 18.42
C GLY A 9 -10.22 -6.47 17.72
N ASP A 10 -10.62 -5.24 17.95
CA ASP A 10 -11.72 -4.58 17.25
C ASP A 10 -11.27 -3.19 16.80
N VAL A 11 -11.83 -2.72 15.70
CA VAL A 11 -11.57 -1.39 15.15
C VAL A 11 -12.90 -0.75 14.80
N SER A 12 -13.18 0.37 15.43
CA SER A 12 -14.39 1.16 15.25
C SER A 12 -14.18 2.31 14.25
N LYS A 13 -15.26 2.98 13.89
CA LYS A 13 -15.17 4.20 13.06
C LYS A 13 -14.35 5.29 13.74
N SER A 14 -14.46 5.43 15.08
CA SER A 14 -13.68 6.43 15.82
C SER A 14 -12.17 6.15 15.77
N ASP A 15 -11.77 4.88 15.80
CA ASP A 15 -10.36 4.49 15.66
C ASP A 15 -9.83 4.85 14.26
N ILE A 16 -10.65 4.67 13.23
CA ILE A 16 -10.32 5.06 11.86
C ILE A 16 -10.11 6.59 11.76
N GLU A 17 -10.98 7.41 12.36
CA GLU A 17 -10.81 8.87 12.35
C GLU A 17 -9.55 9.31 13.12
N GLU A 18 -9.20 8.62 14.19
CA GLU A 18 -7.92 8.85 14.88
C GLU A 18 -6.73 8.48 13.98
N LEU A 19 -6.78 7.33 13.29
CA LEU A 19 -5.73 6.92 12.36
C LEU A 19 -5.56 7.91 11.20
N LYS A 20 -6.65 8.47 10.65
CA LYS A 20 -6.60 9.55 9.64
C LYS A 20 -5.84 10.77 10.18
N THR A 21 -6.17 11.21 11.39
CA THR A 21 -5.49 12.34 12.05
C THR A 21 -3.99 12.07 12.21
N LEU A 22 -3.63 10.88 12.66
CA LEU A 22 -2.24 10.46 12.82
C LEU A 22 -1.49 10.35 11.48
N ALA A 23 -2.15 9.90 10.42
CA ALA A 23 -1.56 9.84 9.08
C ALA A 23 -1.27 11.25 8.55
N ALA A 24 -2.23 12.18 8.69
CA ALA A 24 -2.07 13.58 8.26
C ALA A 24 -0.91 14.28 8.98
N ALA A 25 -0.72 14.02 10.27
CA ALA A 25 0.37 14.57 11.08
C ALA A 25 1.73 13.89 10.81
N ASN A 26 1.75 12.69 10.23
CA ASN A 26 2.98 11.94 9.99
C ASN A 26 3.75 12.51 8.79
N ALA A 27 5.07 12.63 8.91
CA ALA A 27 5.93 13.11 7.82
C ALA A 27 5.85 12.23 6.55
N ARG A 28 5.63 10.92 6.71
CA ARG A 28 5.47 9.96 5.59
C ARG A 28 4.02 9.88 5.10
N LYS A 29 3.11 10.68 5.67
CA LYS A 29 1.69 10.74 5.29
C LYS A 29 0.97 9.38 5.35
N ARG A 30 1.39 8.55 6.30
CA ARG A 30 0.80 7.22 6.51
C ARG A 30 0.97 6.71 7.94
N VAL A 31 0.03 5.85 8.34
CA VAL A 31 0.06 5.12 9.61
C VAL A 31 -0.51 3.72 9.41
N ARG A 32 -0.12 2.79 10.25
CA ARG A 32 -0.73 1.45 10.33
C ARG A 32 -1.04 1.06 11.75
N LEU A 33 -2.17 0.39 11.93
CA LEU A 33 -2.54 -0.35 13.12
C LEU A 33 -2.37 -1.84 12.83
N CYS A 34 -1.49 -2.50 13.57
CA CYS A 34 -1.24 -3.93 13.49
C CYS A 34 -2.22 -4.66 14.42
N ALA A 35 -3.04 -5.54 13.87
CA ALA A 35 -3.94 -6.40 14.64
C ALA A 35 -3.20 -7.62 15.23
N HIS A 36 -2.09 -8.05 14.61
CA HIS A 36 -1.17 -9.03 15.17
C HIS A 36 -0.41 -8.45 16.38
N LEU A 37 -0.02 -9.31 17.34
CA LEU A 37 0.53 -8.86 18.61
C LEU A 37 1.99 -8.43 18.52
N HIS A 38 2.78 -9.09 17.67
CA HIS A 38 4.21 -8.78 17.50
C HIS A 38 4.72 -9.21 16.12
N THR A 39 5.90 -8.76 15.75
CA THR A 39 6.53 -9.04 14.45
C THR A 39 6.87 -10.52 14.21
N GLY A 40 6.87 -11.34 15.25
CA GLY A 40 7.11 -12.79 15.18
C GLY A 40 5.88 -13.63 14.86
N ASP A 41 4.67 -13.04 14.80
CA ASP A 41 3.45 -13.78 14.50
C ASP A 41 3.48 -14.36 13.08
N ALA A 42 2.85 -15.53 12.91
CA ALA A 42 2.81 -16.21 11.62
C ALA A 42 1.89 -15.54 10.59
N LEU A 43 0.92 -14.77 11.06
CA LEU A 43 -0.02 -14.00 10.26
C LEU A 43 0.06 -12.53 10.68
N HIS A 44 0.25 -11.66 9.73
CA HIS A 44 0.23 -10.21 9.94
C HIS A 44 -1.02 -9.62 9.29
N GLU A 45 -1.79 -8.91 10.10
CA GLU A 45 -2.98 -8.20 9.67
C GLU A 45 -2.85 -6.74 10.09
N MET A 46 -3.09 -5.84 9.15
CA MET A 46 -2.87 -4.41 9.34
C MET A 46 -3.99 -3.59 8.75
N LEU A 47 -4.49 -2.63 9.50
CA LEU A 47 -5.26 -1.52 8.95
C LEU A 47 -4.30 -0.38 8.64
N ILE A 48 -4.29 0.05 7.39
CA ILE A 48 -3.33 1.03 6.88
C ILE A 48 -4.10 2.24 6.34
N VAL A 49 -3.65 3.41 6.76
CA VAL A 49 -4.17 4.69 6.29
C VAL A 49 -3.07 5.45 5.59
N HIS A 50 -3.32 5.83 4.35
CA HIS A 50 -2.45 6.67 3.54
C HIS A 50 -3.18 7.94 3.13
N GLU A 51 -2.51 9.08 3.21
CA GLU A 51 -2.90 10.32 2.57
C GLU A 51 -2.59 10.29 1.08
N HIS A 52 -3.28 11.09 0.28
CA HIS A 52 -3.05 11.23 -1.17
C HIS A 52 -1.58 11.41 -1.55
N SER A 53 -0.83 12.15 -0.76
CA SER A 53 0.59 12.46 -0.99
C SER A 53 1.57 11.40 -0.48
N ALA A 54 1.10 10.30 0.08
CA ALA A 54 1.98 9.25 0.59
C ALA A 54 2.72 8.55 -0.56
N TYR A 55 4.04 8.52 -0.50
CA TYR A 55 4.86 7.76 -1.42
C TYR A 55 5.04 6.33 -0.94
N VAL A 56 4.62 5.37 -1.74
CA VAL A 56 4.91 3.94 -1.52
C VAL A 56 6.01 3.56 -2.50
N ARG A 57 7.27 3.54 -2.02
CA ARG A 57 8.41 3.15 -2.86
C ARG A 57 8.15 1.77 -3.47
N PRO A 58 8.33 1.58 -4.78
CA PRO A 58 8.23 0.27 -5.41
C PRO A 58 9.06 -0.78 -4.69
N HIS A 59 8.41 -1.87 -4.26
CA HIS A 59 9.02 -2.94 -3.48
C HIS A 59 8.34 -4.28 -3.74
N LYS A 60 9.02 -5.37 -3.37
CA LYS A 60 8.47 -6.73 -3.35
C LYS A 60 8.85 -7.46 -2.08
N HIS A 61 8.10 -8.50 -1.75
CA HIS A 61 8.31 -9.34 -0.56
C HIS A 61 8.63 -10.78 -0.96
N PRO A 62 9.91 -11.13 -1.23
CA PRO A 62 10.29 -12.50 -1.58
C PRO A 62 9.82 -13.53 -0.54
N GLY A 63 9.21 -14.61 -1.02
CA GLY A 63 8.72 -15.69 -0.16
C GLY A 63 7.43 -15.40 0.62
N LYS A 64 6.79 -14.26 0.38
CA LYS A 64 5.51 -13.89 1.00
C LYS A 64 4.42 -13.72 -0.04
N SER A 65 3.18 -13.96 0.38
CA SER A 65 1.99 -13.50 -0.32
C SER A 65 1.30 -12.42 0.52
N GLU A 66 0.61 -11.52 -0.15
CA GLU A 66 -0.16 -10.48 0.51
C GLU A 66 -1.50 -10.30 -0.16
N SER A 67 -2.51 -9.97 0.63
CA SER A 67 -3.83 -9.61 0.14
C SER A 67 -4.27 -8.29 0.72
N THR A 68 -4.99 -7.53 -0.08
CA THR A 68 -5.46 -6.20 0.27
C THR A 68 -6.95 -6.08 0.01
N HIS A 69 -7.66 -5.53 0.98
CA HIS A 69 -9.06 -5.18 0.87
C HIS A 69 -9.21 -3.67 1.10
N VAL A 70 -9.69 -2.94 0.09
CA VAL A 70 -9.92 -1.50 0.17
C VAL A 70 -11.21 -1.25 0.96
N ILE A 71 -11.10 -0.44 2.02
CA ILE A 71 -12.20 -0.09 2.92
C ILE A 71 -12.76 1.28 2.56
N GLU A 72 -11.89 2.25 2.26
CA GLU A 72 -12.28 3.63 1.91
C GLU A 72 -11.30 4.20 0.89
N GLY A 73 -11.83 4.88 -0.10
CA GLY A 73 -11.06 5.59 -1.11
C GLY A 73 -10.72 4.77 -2.36
N GLU A 74 -9.87 5.35 -3.20
CA GLU A 74 -9.49 4.82 -4.51
C GLU A 74 -7.97 4.81 -4.68
N VAL A 75 -7.46 3.78 -5.35
CA VAL A 75 -6.03 3.58 -5.58
C VAL A 75 -5.77 2.80 -6.88
N ASP A 76 -4.73 3.17 -7.61
CA ASP A 76 -4.16 2.32 -8.64
C ASP A 76 -2.99 1.54 -8.04
N VAL A 77 -3.09 0.22 -8.03
CA VAL A 77 -2.00 -0.68 -7.68
C VAL A 77 -1.20 -0.96 -8.94
N VAL A 78 0.01 -0.42 -9.00
CA VAL A 78 0.88 -0.56 -10.15
C VAL A 78 1.86 -1.70 -9.90
N VAL A 79 1.82 -2.71 -10.75
CA VAL A 79 2.72 -3.88 -10.70
C VAL A 79 3.76 -3.74 -11.81
N PHE A 80 5.02 -3.98 -11.45
CA PHE A 80 6.17 -3.81 -12.34
C PHE A 80 6.93 -5.11 -12.53
N SER A 81 7.59 -5.21 -13.68
CA SER A 81 8.69 -6.15 -13.91
C SER A 81 9.95 -5.77 -13.10
N ASP A 82 10.94 -6.62 -13.08
CA ASP A 82 12.18 -6.35 -12.33
C ASP A 82 12.97 -5.15 -12.87
N ASP A 83 12.80 -4.80 -14.14
CA ASP A 83 13.42 -3.64 -14.81
C ASP A 83 12.56 -2.35 -14.75
N GLY A 84 11.40 -2.40 -14.08
CA GLY A 84 10.55 -1.23 -13.84
C GLY A 84 9.51 -0.93 -14.90
N GLU A 85 9.28 -1.84 -15.86
CA GLU A 85 8.18 -1.69 -16.80
C GLU A 85 6.83 -2.03 -16.14
N ILE A 86 5.77 -1.32 -16.49
CA ILE A 86 4.43 -1.58 -15.97
C ILE A 86 3.88 -2.86 -16.60
N VAL A 87 3.68 -3.89 -15.79
CA VAL A 87 3.07 -5.16 -16.19
C VAL A 87 1.54 -5.06 -16.16
N THR A 88 1.00 -4.48 -15.10
CA THR A 88 -0.44 -4.28 -14.95
C THR A 88 -0.75 -3.15 -13.97
N VAL A 89 -1.93 -2.56 -14.12
CA VAL A 89 -2.50 -1.58 -13.22
C VAL A 89 -3.86 -2.09 -12.76
N LEU A 90 -4.05 -2.29 -11.45
CA LEU A 90 -5.33 -2.63 -10.87
C LEU A 90 -5.98 -1.36 -10.36
N GLU A 91 -7.10 -0.96 -10.95
CA GLU A 91 -7.92 0.15 -10.46
C GLU A 91 -8.76 -0.36 -9.28
N CYS A 92 -8.36 0.00 -8.06
CA CYS A 92 -8.99 -0.46 -6.83
C CYS A 92 -9.78 0.65 -6.13
N GLY A 93 -10.81 0.25 -5.39
CA GLY A 93 -11.65 1.15 -4.61
C GLY A 93 -12.53 0.39 -3.64
N GLU A 94 -13.29 1.09 -2.84
CA GLU A 94 -14.25 0.50 -1.91
C GLU A 94 -15.34 -0.30 -2.65
N PHE A 95 -16.04 -1.19 -1.94
CA PHE A 95 -16.97 -2.16 -2.51
C PHE A 95 -18.02 -1.52 -3.44
N ASP A 96 -18.57 -0.37 -3.06
CA ASP A 96 -19.63 0.31 -3.82
C ASP A 96 -19.10 1.20 -4.96
N SER A 97 -17.77 1.29 -5.13
CA SER A 97 -17.15 2.10 -6.20
C SER A 97 -17.25 1.51 -7.60
N GLY A 98 -17.59 0.22 -7.70
CA GLY A 98 -17.55 -0.53 -8.97
C GLY A 98 -16.14 -0.92 -9.43
N ARG A 99 -15.10 -0.60 -8.64
CA ARG A 99 -13.70 -0.97 -8.86
C ARG A 99 -13.38 -2.31 -8.19
N THR A 100 -12.17 -2.82 -8.39
CA THR A 100 -11.65 -3.97 -7.64
C THR A 100 -11.50 -3.60 -6.16
N PHE A 101 -12.25 -4.23 -5.26
CA PHE A 101 -12.15 -3.93 -3.82
C PHE A 101 -11.21 -4.88 -3.06
N TYR A 102 -10.85 -6.00 -3.67
CA TYR A 102 -9.94 -6.99 -3.09
C TYR A 102 -8.99 -7.54 -4.17
N TYR A 103 -7.72 -7.67 -3.82
CA TYR A 103 -6.75 -8.39 -4.64
C TYR A 103 -5.78 -9.19 -3.76
N ARG A 104 -5.14 -10.16 -4.37
CA ARG A 104 -4.07 -10.93 -3.75
C ARG A 104 -2.88 -11.06 -4.70
N MET A 105 -1.70 -10.77 -4.20
CA MET A 105 -0.44 -11.13 -4.84
C MET A 105 0.07 -12.43 -4.22
N ALA A 106 -0.04 -13.52 -4.98
CA ALA A 106 0.39 -14.84 -4.55
C ALA A 106 1.91 -15.03 -4.72
N GLU A 107 2.49 -14.31 -5.69
CA GLU A 107 3.90 -14.32 -6.00
C GLU A 107 4.49 -12.91 -5.83
N PRO A 108 5.77 -12.80 -5.39
CA PRO A 108 6.39 -11.50 -5.20
C PRO A 108 6.58 -10.77 -6.52
N ALA A 109 5.98 -9.59 -6.63
CA ALA A 109 6.18 -8.67 -7.75
C ALA A 109 6.48 -7.26 -7.21
N PHE A 110 7.31 -6.49 -7.91
CA PHE A 110 7.46 -5.08 -7.57
C PHE A 110 6.13 -4.37 -7.75
N HIS A 111 5.71 -3.64 -6.72
CA HIS A 111 4.46 -2.90 -6.74
C HIS A 111 4.56 -1.57 -6.01
N SER A 112 3.68 -0.65 -6.35
CA SER A 112 3.51 0.65 -5.75
C SER A 112 2.05 1.06 -5.79
N LEU A 113 1.68 2.08 -5.03
CA LEU A 113 0.33 2.62 -4.95
C LEU A 113 0.31 4.06 -5.45
N ILE A 114 -0.62 4.37 -6.35
CA ILE A 114 -1.02 5.73 -6.70
C ILE A 114 -2.38 5.99 -6.08
N ILE A 115 -2.41 6.77 -5.01
CA ILE A 115 -3.65 7.06 -4.29
C ILE A 115 -4.42 8.12 -5.07
N ARG A 116 -5.70 7.84 -5.38
CA ARG A 116 -6.56 8.70 -6.20
C ARG A 116 -7.51 9.56 -5.36
N SER A 117 -7.90 9.06 -4.20
CA SER A 117 -8.73 9.78 -3.22
C SER A 117 -7.89 10.63 -2.25
N PRO A 118 -8.47 11.57 -1.50
CA PRO A 118 -7.76 12.32 -0.46
C PRO A 118 -7.12 11.42 0.60
N VAL A 119 -7.81 10.33 0.96
CA VAL A 119 -7.36 9.30 1.90
C VAL A 119 -7.66 7.93 1.32
N LEU A 120 -6.78 6.98 1.57
CA LEU A 120 -6.95 5.56 1.28
C LEU A 120 -6.87 4.77 2.59
N ILE A 121 -7.84 3.91 2.82
CA ILE A 121 -7.85 2.97 3.95
C ILE A 121 -8.02 1.56 3.41
N PHE A 122 -7.14 0.68 3.85
CA PHE A 122 -7.19 -0.72 3.43
C PHE A 122 -6.73 -1.66 4.55
N HIS A 123 -7.25 -2.87 4.51
CA HIS A 123 -6.79 -3.99 5.32
C HIS A 123 -5.80 -4.81 4.48
N GLU A 124 -4.62 -5.04 5.04
CA GLU A 124 -3.58 -5.87 4.44
C GLU A 124 -3.30 -7.07 5.32
N THR A 125 -3.25 -8.24 4.68
CA THR A 125 -2.87 -9.50 5.33
C THR A 125 -1.65 -10.07 4.61
N THR A 126 -0.63 -10.42 5.36
CA THR A 126 0.60 -11.04 4.81
C THR A 126 1.17 -12.11 5.76
N ASN A 127 2.00 -12.97 5.20
CA ASN A 127 2.70 -13.97 6.00
C ASN A 127 3.73 -13.31 6.93
N GLY A 128 3.73 -13.73 8.19
CA GLY A 128 4.83 -13.50 9.11
C GLY A 128 5.83 -14.66 9.14
N PRO A 129 6.87 -14.56 9.97
CA PRO A 129 7.26 -13.38 10.73
C PRO A 129 7.78 -12.23 9.87
N PHE A 130 7.85 -11.02 10.42
CA PHE A 130 8.42 -9.88 9.71
C PHE A 130 9.94 -9.84 9.90
N HIS A 131 10.66 -9.88 8.78
CA HIS A 131 12.08 -9.55 8.73
C HIS A 131 12.28 -8.39 7.76
N ARG A 132 13.05 -7.40 8.19
CA ARG A 132 13.30 -6.20 7.34
C ARG A 132 13.93 -6.56 6.00
N ALA A 133 14.73 -7.61 5.95
CA ALA A 133 15.36 -8.13 4.74
C ALA A 133 14.35 -8.71 3.73
N ASP A 134 13.12 -9.06 4.17
CA ASP A 134 12.07 -9.57 3.29
C ASP A 134 11.41 -8.46 2.44
N THR A 135 11.78 -7.20 2.65
CA THR A 135 11.34 -6.09 1.80
C THR A 135 12.49 -5.67 0.89
N VAL A 136 12.34 -5.97 -0.38
CA VAL A 136 13.31 -5.59 -1.43
C VAL A 136 12.75 -4.38 -2.17
N PHE A 137 13.44 -3.25 -2.07
CA PHE A 137 13.10 -2.04 -2.81
C PHE A 137 13.69 -2.09 -4.22
N ALA A 138 12.95 -1.58 -5.19
CA ALA A 138 13.42 -1.46 -6.55
C ALA A 138 14.59 -0.46 -6.62
N GLU A 139 15.70 -0.85 -7.24
CA GLU A 139 16.89 0.00 -7.39
C GLU A 139 16.63 1.20 -8.33
N TRP A 140 15.72 1.02 -9.30
CA TRP A 140 15.31 2.06 -10.25
C TRP A 140 14.35 3.08 -9.65
N SER A 141 13.94 2.93 -8.38
CA SER A 141 13.04 3.87 -7.71
C SER A 141 13.76 4.72 -6.66
N PRO A 142 13.42 6.02 -6.53
CA PRO A 142 14.07 6.90 -5.57
C PRO A 142 13.80 6.47 -4.13
N ALA A 143 14.78 6.68 -3.25
CA ALA A 143 14.57 6.51 -1.81
C ALA A 143 13.61 7.59 -1.29
N GLU A 144 12.84 7.27 -0.22
CA GLU A 144 11.88 8.22 0.38
C GLU A 144 12.52 9.54 0.84
N ALA A 145 13.81 9.53 1.17
CA ALA A 145 14.55 10.73 1.58
C ALA A 145 14.91 11.66 0.41
N ASP A 146 14.89 11.17 -0.83
CA ASP A 146 15.12 11.96 -2.04
C ASP A 146 13.79 12.56 -2.52
N THR A 147 13.40 13.67 -1.91
CA THR A 147 12.09 14.31 -2.17
C THR A 147 11.96 14.84 -3.60
N GLU A 148 13.05 15.30 -4.23
CA GLU A 148 13.04 15.76 -5.61
C GLU A 148 12.90 14.58 -6.58
N GLY A 149 13.68 13.53 -6.38
CA GLY A 149 13.58 12.29 -7.15
C GLY A 149 12.19 11.64 -7.02
N VAL A 150 11.62 11.60 -5.80
CA VAL A 150 10.26 11.11 -5.58
C VAL A 150 9.23 11.93 -6.36
N GLY A 151 9.33 13.26 -6.32
CA GLY A 151 8.41 14.12 -7.07
C GLY A 151 8.50 13.90 -8.58
N SER A 152 9.71 13.74 -9.13
CA SER A 152 9.91 13.44 -10.55
C SER A 152 9.39 12.06 -10.93
N PHE A 153 9.72 11.04 -10.14
CA PHE A 153 9.27 9.67 -10.33
C PHE A 153 7.75 9.55 -10.34
N LEU A 154 7.06 10.17 -9.39
CA LEU A 154 5.60 10.13 -9.32
C LEU A 154 4.95 10.81 -10.54
N ARG A 155 5.48 11.95 -11.01
CA ARG A 155 4.96 12.59 -12.23
C ARG A 155 5.08 11.67 -13.45
N ASP A 156 6.23 11.06 -13.64
CA ASP A 156 6.47 10.10 -14.73
C ASP A 156 5.55 8.88 -14.60
N LEU A 157 5.44 8.31 -13.40
CA LEU A 157 4.59 7.16 -13.13
C LEU A 157 3.12 7.44 -13.44
N HIS A 158 2.60 8.62 -13.08
CA HIS A 158 1.23 9.02 -13.43
C HIS A 158 1.00 9.04 -14.94
N VAL A 159 1.95 9.55 -15.71
CA VAL A 159 1.87 9.57 -17.19
C VAL A 159 1.87 8.15 -17.76
N ARG A 160 2.80 7.31 -17.30
CA ARG A 160 2.91 5.91 -17.74
C ARG A 160 1.67 5.09 -17.42
N VAL A 161 1.09 5.26 -16.23
CA VAL A 161 -0.17 4.60 -15.84
C VAL A 161 -1.32 5.06 -16.71
N ALA A 162 -1.49 6.35 -16.98
CA ALA A 162 -2.53 6.85 -17.86
C ALA A 162 -2.41 6.28 -19.28
N GLN A 163 -1.19 6.17 -19.81
CA GLN A 163 -0.93 5.55 -21.11
C GLN A 163 -1.24 4.05 -21.14
N ASN A 164 -0.90 3.33 -20.05
CA ASN A 164 -1.20 1.90 -19.91
C ASN A 164 -2.71 1.66 -19.88
N GLN A 165 -3.46 2.43 -19.08
CA GLN A 165 -4.91 2.35 -18.98
C GLN A 165 -5.62 2.69 -20.31
N ALA A 166 -5.10 3.67 -21.07
CA ALA A 166 -5.65 4.03 -22.37
C ALA A 166 -5.48 2.92 -23.44
N ARG A 167 -4.43 2.10 -23.32
CA ARG A 167 -4.19 0.95 -24.23
C ARG A 167 -5.02 -0.28 -23.88
N ALA A 168 -5.47 -0.39 -22.62
CA ALA A 168 -6.24 -1.53 -22.13
C ALA A 168 -7.76 -1.42 -22.38
N ARG A 169 -8.24 -0.23 -22.77
CA ARG A 169 -9.64 0.07 -23.13
C ARG A 169 -9.86 -0.08 -24.64
#